data_92631344c162c440b568eaa5e0d824bf
#
_entry.id   92631344c162c440b568eaa5e0d824bf
#
_cell.length_a   1.000
_cell.length_b   1.000
_cell.length_c   1.000
_cell.angle_alpha   90.00
_cell.angle_beta   90.00
_cell.angle_gamma   90.00
#
_symmetry.space_group_name_H-M   'P 1'
#
loop_
_entity.id
_entity.type
_entity.pdbx_description
1 polymer ?
#
loop_
_entity_poly.entity_id
_entity_poly.type
_entity_poly.pdbx_seq_one_letter_code
_entity_poly.pdbx_strand_id
1 'polypeptide(L)'
;MSQVKPESIWQHEKVLPYILTSLKDKINDITEVEKIIIFGSRGRLPVERWDELQGKDWDILVQARCKVKNAGVLVGENYHLDLLVLDEEQVKKFCQNKVTKELFPVNKLEILMDKNTENGKLQ
;
A
#
# COMPACT_ATOMS: atom_id res chain seq x y z
N MET A 1 25.39 6.29 11.96
CA MET A 1 24.87 6.17 11.91
C MET A 1 23.97 6.00 11.79
N SER A 2 23.39 6.08 11.79
CA SER A 2 22.51 5.94 11.81
C SER A 2 21.82 5.51 11.30
N GLN A 3 21.40 4.98 11.44
CA GLN A 3 20.67 4.37 11.02
C GLN A 3 19.35 4.52 11.15
N VAL A 4 18.74 4.50 12.06
CA VAL A 4 17.34 4.65 12.23
C VAL A 4 16.97 6.07 12.00
N LYS A 5 16.01 6.33 11.17
CA LYS A 5 15.59 7.68 10.92
C LYS A 5 14.50 8.02 11.89
N PRO A 6 14.64 9.07 12.60
CA PRO A 6 13.60 9.42 13.57
C PRO A 6 12.29 9.74 12.88
N GLU A 7 12.34 10.16 11.62
CA GLU A 7 11.10 10.48 10.97
C GLU A 7 10.59 9.36 10.11
N SER A 8 10.98 8.15 10.36
CA SER A 8 10.42 7.03 9.61
C SER A 8 8.91 6.98 9.76
N ILE A 9 8.23 6.80 8.65
CA ILE A 9 6.78 6.83 8.63
C ILE A 9 6.25 5.44 8.36
N TRP A 10 5.47 4.91 9.30
CA TRP A 10 4.90 3.58 9.16
C TRP A 10 3.42 3.55 9.51
N GLN A 11 2.88 4.60 10.12
CA GLN A 11 1.50 4.61 10.56
C GLN A 11 0.57 4.66 9.37
N HIS A 12 -0.44 3.83 9.37
CA HIS A 12 -1.33 3.76 8.21
C HIS A 12 -2.07 5.07 7.96
N GLU A 13 -2.30 5.87 8.98
CA GLU A 13 -2.94 7.17 8.79
C GLU A 13 -2.12 8.09 7.91
N LYS A 14 -0.81 7.83 7.82
CA LYS A 14 0.07 8.65 7.00
C LYS A 14 0.47 7.94 5.74
N VAL A 15 0.70 6.63 5.81
CA VAL A 15 1.19 5.88 4.66
C VAL A 15 0.10 5.70 3.61
N LEU A 16 -1.13 5.41 4.02
CA LEU A 16 -2.19 5.19 3.04
C LEU A 16 -2.47 6.42 2.20
N PRO A 17 -2.60 7.61 2.78
CA PRO A 17 -2.78 8.78 1.93
C PRO A 17 -1.61 9.02 0.99
N TYR A 18 -0.39 8.74 1.45
CA TYR A 18 0.78 8.90 0.60
C TYR A 18 0.70 7.96 -0.60
N ILE A 19 0.35 6.68 -0.36
CA ILE A 19 0.27 5.71 -1.42
C ILE A 19 -0.79 6.10 -2.43
N LEU A 20 -1.93 6.56 -1.95
CA LEU A 20 -3.07 6.81 -2.81
C LEU A 20 -3.02 8.18 -3.50
N THR A 21 -2.07 9.00 -3.16
CA THR A 21 -1.93 10.30 -3.81
C THR A 21 -0.54 10.47 -4.41
N SER A 22 0.44 10.83 -3.60
CA SER A 22 1.76 11.18 -4.12
C SER A 22 2.44 10.03 -4.85
N LEU A 23 2.44 8.86 -4.26
CA LEU A 23 3.11 7.73 -4.89
C LEU A 23 2.35 7.30 -6.15
N LYS A 24 1.03 7.23 -6.05
CA LYS A 24 0.22 6.85 -7.19
C LYS A 24 0.44 7.82 -8.34
N ASP A 25 0.53 9.11 -8.06
CA ASP A 25 0.76 10.11 -9.11
C ASP A 25 2.12 9.93 -9.76
N LYS A 26 3.13 9.62 -8.99
CA LYS A 26 4.46 9.40 -9.56
C LYS A 26 4.43 8.20 -10.50
N ILE A 27 3.74 7.14 -10.12
CA ILE A 27 3.66 5.97 -10.97
C ILE A 27 2.85 6.29 -12.22
N ASN A 28 1.75 7.03 -12.06
CA ASN A 28 0.93 7.40 -13.21
C ASN A 28 1.69 8.24 -14.23
N ASP A 29 2.70 8.96 -13.81
CA ASP A 29 3.52 9.72 -14.75
C ASP A 29 4.34 8.79 -15.64
N ILE A 30 4.53 7.55 -15.23
CA ILE A 30 5.32 6.59 -15.99
C ILE A 30 4.41 5.64 -16.74
N THR A 31 3.40 5.10 -16.08
CA THR A 31 2.48 4.15 -16.66
C THR A 31 1.17 4.20 -15.91
N GLU A 32 0.08 3.90 -16.58
CA GLU A 32 -1.24 4.04 -15.97
C GLU A 32 -1.46 3.05 -14.85
N VAL A 33 -1.83 3.56 -13.68
CA VAL A 33 -2.09 2.72 -12.50
C VAL A 33 -3.51 2.18 -12.60
N GLU A 34 -3.64 0.87 -12.46
CA GLU A 34 -4.93 0.21 -12.53
C GLU A 34 -5.43 -0.26 -11.18
N LYS A 35 -4.55 -0.76 -10.32
CA LYS A 35 -4.90 -1.21 -8.99
C LYS A 35 -3.75 -1.01 -8.05
N ILE A 36 -4.05 -0.85 -6.78
CA ILE A 36 -3.03 -0.82 -5.74
C ILE A 36 -3.45 -1.84 -4.70
N ILE A 37 -2.55 -2.73 -4.36
CA ILE A 37 -2.82 -3.87 -3.49
C ILE A 37 -1.79 -3.91 -2.37
N ILE A 38 -2.22 -4.24 -1.17
CA ILE A 38 -1.30 -4.43 -0.07
C ILE A 38 -1.25 -5.91 0.26
N PHE A 39 -0.07 -6.43 0.51
CA PHE A 39 0.10 -7.85 0.82
C PHE A 39 1.06 -7.97 2.00
N GLY A 40 1.58 -9.16 2.25
CA GLY A 40 2.48 -9.37 3.37
C GLY A 40 1.73 -9.28 4.69
N SER A 41 2.39 -8.78 5.70
CA SER A 41 1.81 -8.73 7.04
C SER A 41 0.52 -7.94 7.08
N ARG A 42 0.49 -6.81 6.42
CA ARG A 42 -0.71 -5.97 6.45
C ARG A 42 -1.81 -6.50 5.55
N GLY A 43 -1.46 -7.35 4.60
CA GLY A 43 -2.47 -8.03 3.84
C GLY A 43 -3.18 -9.09 4.67
N ARG A 44 -2.47 -9.71 5.60
CA ARG A 44 -3.02 -10.78 6.40
C ARG A 44 -3.69 -10.29 7.67
N LEU A 45 -3.19 -9.21 8.27
CA LEU A 45 -3.69 -8.75 9.55
C LEU A 45 -4.80 -7.73 9.37
N PRO A 46 -5.87 -7.78 10.14
CA PRO A 46 -6.92 -6.76 10.04
C PRO A 46 -6.37 -5.39 10.36
N VAL A 47 -6.97 -4.38 9.77
CA VAL A 47 -6.51 -3.00 9.96
C VAL A 47 -6.46 -2.61 11.42
N GLU A 48 -7.40 -3.09 12.21
CA GLU A 48 -7.47 -2.75 13.63
C GLU A 48 -6.26 -3.23 14.39
N ARG A 49 -5.52 -4.17 13.83
CA ARG A 49 -4.37 -4.73 14.51
C ARG A 49 -3.05 -4.28 13.89
N TRP A 50 -3.08 -3.33 12.98
CA TRP A 50 -1.86 -2.92 12.30
C TRP A 50 -0.86 -2.26 13.23
N ASP A 51 -1.29 -1.79 14.40
CA ASP A 51 -0.35 -1.25 15.36
C ASP A 51 0.66 -2.30 15.81
N GLU A 52 0.31 -3.57 15.68
CA GLU A 52 1.23 -4.64 16.03
C GLU A 52 2.37 -4.76 15.04
N LEU A 53 2.27 -4.10 13.90
CA LEU A 53 3.28 -4.16 12.87
C LEU A 53 4.15 -2.92 12.83
N GLN A 54 4.24 -2.25 13.96
CA GLN A 54 5.02 -1.05 14.06
C GLN A 54 6.45 -1.29 13.60
N GLY A 55 6.92 -0.46 12.72
CA GLY A 55 8.29 -0.57 12.21
C GLY A 55 8.48 -1.57 11.09
N LYS A 56 7.45 -2.32 10.73
CA LYS A 56 7.60 -3.28 9.63
C LYS A 56 7.31 -2.63 8.30
N ASP A 57 7.99 -3.12 7.27
CA ASP A 57 7.82 -2.56 5.94
C ASP A 57 6.42 -2.80 5.43
N TRP A 58 5.98 -1.90 4.59
CA TRP A 58 4.71 -2.04 3.91
C TRP A 58 4.99 -2.70 2.56
N ASP A 59 4.25 -3.75 2.25
CA ASP A 59 4.42 -4.47 0.99
C ASP A 59 3.32 -4.05 0.02
N ILE A 60 3.65 -3.25 -0.97
CA ILE A 60 2.68 -2.69 -1.90
C ILE A 60 2.94 -3.20 -3.31
N LEU A 61 1.89 -3.65 -3.94
CA LEU A 61 1.93 -4.10 -5.31
C LEU A 61 1.01 -3.23 -6.13
N VAL A 62 1.52 -2.63 -7.17
CA VAL A 62 0.71 -1.80 -8.05
C VAL A 62 0.54 -2.54 -9.37
N GLN A 63 -0.70 -2.71 -9.79
CA GLN A 63 -0.98 -3.20 -11.12
C GLN A 63 -1.05 -2.00 -12.03
N ALA A 64 -0.25 -1.99 -13.07
CA ALA A 64 -0.23 -0.89 -13.99
C ALA A 64 -0.23 -1.42 -15.41
N ARG A 65 -0.36 -0.54 -16.37
CA ARG A 65 -0.40 -0.95 -17.74
C ARG A 65 0.89 -1.63 -18.14
N CYS A 66 2.01 -1.15 -17.62
CA CYS A 66 3.31 -1.75 -17.88
C CYS A 66 4.09 -1.91 -16.58
N LYS A 67 4.96 -2.90 -16.58
CA LYS A 67 5.83 -3.11 -15.44
C LYS A 67 6.83 -1.96 -15.31
N VAL A 68 7.19 -1.60 -14.10
CA VAL A 68 8.22 -0.61 -13.85
C VAL A 68 9.32 -1.26 -13.03
N LYS A 69 10.52 -1.30 -13.57
CA LYS A 69 11.65 -1.86 -12.84
C LYS A 69 12.15 -0.87 -11.82
N ASN A 70 12.65 -1.38 -10.73
CA ASN A 70 13.23 -0.55 -9.66
C ASN A 70 12.26 0.50 -9.15
N ALA A 71 11.01 0.13 -9.06
CA ALA A 71 9.97 1.07 -8.64
C ALA A 71 10.24 1.62 -7.25
N GLY A 72 11.02 0.92 -6.46
CA GLY A 72 11.31 1.40 -5.11
C GLY A 72 11.96 2.79 -5.07
N VAL A 73 12.62 3.20 -6.15
CA VAL A 73 13.24 4.53 -6.16
C VAL A 73 12.19 5.64 -6.14
N LEU A 74 10.94 5.31 -6.42
CA LEU A 74 9.88 6.32 -6.39
C LEU A 74 9.37 6.57 -4.99
N VAL A 75 9.71 5.70 -4.04
CA VAL A 75 9.19 5.81 -2.69
C VAL A 75 9.99 6.85 -1.92
N GLY A 76 9.29 7.68 -1.19
CA GLY A 76 9.94 8.71 -0.38
C GLY A 76 10.84 8.10 0.68
N GLU A 77 11.90 8.81 1.00
CA GLU A 77 12.95 8.28 1.81
C GLU A 77 12.54 7.89 3.20
N ASN A 78 11.55 8.54 3.78
CA ASN A 78 11.14 8.23 5.13
C ASN A 78 10.09 7.14 5.23
N TYR A 79 9.59 6.64 4.12
CA TYR A 79 8.58 5.60 4.14
C TYR A 79 9.24 4.22 4.03
N HIS A 80 8.83 3.31 4.89
CA HIS A 80 9.32 1.94 4.86
C HIS A 80 8.38 1.12 3.99
N LEU A 81 8.62 1.16 2.71
CA LEU A 81 7.67 0.61 1.76
C LEU A 81 8.39 -0.12 0.64
N ASP A 82 8.04 -1.39 0.46
CA ASP A 82 8.55 -2.18 -0.65
C ASP A 82 7.53 -2.10 -1.76
N LEU A 83 7.93 -1.59 -2.90
CA LEU A 83 7.02 -1.34 -4.00
C LEU A 83 7.37 -2.18 -5.21
N LEU A 84 6.36 -2.88 -5.74
CA LEU A 84 6.46 -3.56 -7.01
C LEU A 84 5.42 -2.98 -7.94
N VAL A 85 5.78 -2.75 -9.19
CA VAL A 85 4.82 -2.30 -10.20
C VAL A 85 4.85 -3.30 -11.33
N LEU A 86 3.77 -4.03 -11.51
CA LEU A 86 3.68 -5.13 -12.45
C LEU A 86 2.46 -4.98 -13.33
N ASP A 87 2.43 -5.69 -14.46
CA ASP A 87 1.26 -5.65 -15.33
C ASP A 87 0.21 -6.64 -14.82
N GLU A 88 -0.93 -6.63 -15.45
CA GLU A 88 -2.07 -7.43 -15.00
C GLU A 88 -1.75 -8.91 -14.88
N GLU A 89 -1.09 -9.46 -15.88
CA GLU A 89 -0.77 -10.86 -15.86
C GLU A 89 0.19 -11.21 -14.75
N GLN A 90 1.19 -10.38 -14.55
CA GLN A 90 2.17 -10.61 -13.50
C GLN A 90 1.53 -10.48 -12.12
N VAL A 91 0.59 -9.56 -11.97
CA VAL A 91 -0.12 -9.38 -10.71
C VAL A 91 -0.93 -10.63 -10.40
N LYS A 92 -1.61 -11.19 -11.39
CA LYS A 92 -2.38 -12.40 -11.15
C LYS A 92 -1.52 -13.53 -10.64
N LYS A 93 -0.37 -13.71 -11.24
CA LYS A 93 0.54 -14.77 -10.81
C LYS A 93 1.09 -14.50 -9.43
N PHE A 94 1.45 -13.26 -9.17
CA PHE A 94 2.03 -12.90 -7.89
C PHE A 94 1.05 -13.15 -6.76
N CYS A 95 -0.22 -12.86 -6.97
CA CYS A 95 -1.21 -12.92 -5.90
C CYS A 95 -1.82 -14.28 -5.68
N GLN A 96 -1.47 -15.27 -6.49
CA GLN A 96 -2.17 -16.54 -6.45
C GLN A 96 -2.30 -17.18 -5.10
N ASN A 97 -1.30 -17.16 -4.28
CA ASN A 97 -1.39 -17.81 -2.97
C ASN A 97 -1.17 -16.82 -1.84
N LYS A 98 -1.53 -15.56 -2.06
CA LYS A 98 -1.29 -14.54 -1.07
C LYS A 98 -2.59 -13.92 -0.60
N VAL A 99 -2.60 -13.51 0.64
CA VAL A 99 -3.74 -12.78 1.19
C VAL A 99 -3.47 -11.31 0.97
N THR A 100 -4.35 -10.63 0.27
CA THR A 100 -4.12 -9.25 -0.11
C THR A 100 -5.35 -8.39 0.21
N LYS A 101 -5.16 -7.09 0.24
CA LYS A 101 -6.25 -6.15 0.35
C LYS A 101 -6.11 -5.15 -0.77
N GLU A 102 -7.21 -4.82 -1.40
CA GLU A 102 -7.16 -3.87 -2.50
C GLU A 102 -7.36 -2.46 -1.96
N LEU A 103 -6.47 -1.55 -2.31
CA LEU A 103 -6.55 -0.17 -1.85
C LEU A 103 -7.12 0.76 -2.91
N PHE A 104 -7.04 0.39 -4.15
CA PHE A 104 -7.50 1.22 -5.26
C PHE A 104 -7.84 0.30 -6.41
N PRO A 105 -8.87 0.56 -7.15
CA PRO A 105 -9.81 1.68 -7.02
C PRO A 105 -10.85 1.48 -5.94
N VAL A 106 -11.14 0.25 -5.57
CA VAL A 106 -12.14 0.04 -4.59
C VAL A 106 -11.48 -0.15 -3.35
N ASN A 107 -11.72 0.61 -2.34
CA ASN A 107 -11.01 0.43 -1.24
C ASN A 107 -11.81 -0.06 -0.12
N LYS A 108 -11.87 -1.34 0.06
CA LYS A 108 -12.47 -1.92 1.23
C LYS A 108 -11.77 -1.48 2.46
N LEU A 109 -10.48 -1.16 2.32
CA LEU A 109 -9.74 -0.71 3.45
C LEU A 109 -10.21 0.65 3.91
N GLU A 110 -10.52 1.51 2.98
CA GLU A 110 -11.04 2.80 3.35
C GLU A 110 -12.39 2.64 4.04
N ILE A 111 -13.20 1.73 3.59
CA ILE A 111 -14.45 1.45 4.23
C ILE A 111 -14.23 0.98 5.66
N LEU A 112 -13.24 0.12 5.87
CA LEU A 112 -12.95 -0.34 7.20
C LEU A 112 -12.47 0.79 8.09
N MET A 113 -11.71 1.70 7.56
CA MET A 113 -11.23 2.82 8.35
C MET A 113 -12.35 3.79 8.65
N ASP A 114 -13.22 4.02 7.69
CA ASP A 114 -14.35 4.89 7.94
C ASP A 114 -15.27 4.30 8.97
N LYS A 115 -15.36 2.99 9.03
CA LYS A 115 -16.22 2.36 9.96
C LYS A 115 -15.90 2.76 11.37
N ASN A 116 -14.65 3.04 11.65
CA ASN A 116 -14.34 3.46 13.01
C ASN A 116 -14.93 4.79 13.34
N THR A 117 -15.17 5.63 12.39
CA THR A 117 -15.71 6.92 12.70
C THR A 117 -17.17 6.96 12.53
N GLU A 118 -17.76 6.10 11.74
CA GLU A 118 -19.14 6.18 11.62
C GLU A 118 -19.82 5.03 11.92
N ASN A 119 -19.20 4.17 12.62
CA ASN A 119 -19.81 2.98 12.85
C ASN A 119 -21.11 3.15 13.35
N GLY A 120 -21.35 4.07 13.98
CA GLY A 120 -22.65 4.15 14.46
C GLY A 120 -23.61 4.39 13.42
N LYS A 121 -23.33 5.07 12.43
CA LYS A 121 -24.33 5.37 11.62
C LYS A 121 -24.61 4.43 10.60
N LEU A 122 -23.85 3.63 10.39
CA LEU A 122 -24.10 2.76 9.42
C LEU A 122 -25.03 1.96 9.62
N GLN A 123 -25.30 1.89 10.02
CA GLN A 123 -26.15 1.01 10.30
C GLN A 123 -27.03 1.23 10.47
#